data_a0d8f9cf2c5e2925d644b48873f30217
#
_entry.id   a0d8f9cf2c5e2925d644b48873f30217
#
_cell.length_a   1.000
_cell.length_b   1.000
_cell.length_c   1.000
_cell.angle_alpha   90.00
_cell.angle_beta   90.00
_cell.angle_gamma   90.00
#
_symmetry.space_group_name_H-M   'P 1'
#
loop_
_entity.id
_entity.type
_entity.pdbx_description
1 polymer ?
#
loop_
_entity_poly.entity_id
_entity_poly.type
_entity_poly.pdbx_seq_one_letter_code
_entity_poly.pdbx_strand_id
1 'polypeptide(L)'
;MLDWTFANDNGHCPQMHHAHRYVEQWQTMHTENIGLLFWGGVGTGKSFLAGCIANALMAQEVPVRMTNFAHILNELNNNFSGRNEVVDRLCCYPLLIIDDFGMERGTEYALEQIYNIIDSRYRSRKPLIVTTNLTLDDIRHPQDTAHALSLIHI
;
A
#
# COMPACT_ATOMS: atom_id res chain seq x y z
N MET A 1 12.96 -9.30 0.40
CA MET A 1 12.34 -8.52 -0.68
C MET A 1 12.98 -8.71 -2.06
N LEU A 2 14.29 -8.97 -2.13
CA LEU A 2 14.98 -9.23 -3.42
C LEU A 2 14.45 -10.46 -4.17
N ASP A 3 13.87 -11.42 -3.46
CA ASP A 3 13.35 -12.67 -4.04
C ASP A 3 11.85 -12.59 -4.40
N TRP A 4 11.19 -11.45 -4.15
CA TRP A 4 9.78 -11.25 -4.48
C TRP A 4 9.63 -10.78 -5.92
N THR A 5 9.81 -11.72 -6.84
CA THR A 5 9.72 -11.48 -8.28
C THR A 5 8.72 -12.42 -8.92
N PHE A 6 8.18 -12.03 -10.06
CA PHE A 6 7.28 -12.90 -10.84
C PHE A 6 7.95 -14.22 -11.28
N ALA A 7 9.28 -14.22 -11.45
CA ALA A 7 10.02 -15.42 -11.78
C ALA A 7 10.00 -16.47 -10.65
N ASN A 8 9.80 -16.05 -9.41
CA ASN A 8 9.74 -16.91 -8.24
C ASN A 8 8.30 -17.33 -7.87
N ASP A 9 7.33 -17.02 -8.73
CA ASP A 9 5.96 -17.49 -8.55
C ASP A 9 5.91 -19.01 -8.71
N ASN A 10 5.32 -19.69 -7.72
CA ASN A 10 5.14 -21.13 -7.72
C ASN A 10 3.83 -21.59 -8.40
N GLY A 11 3.07 -20.67 -8.98
CA GLY A 11 1.81 -20.94 -9.65
C GLY A 11 0.63 -21.20 -8.72
N HIS A 12 0.79 -21.06 -7.41
CA HIS A 12 -0.28 -21.31 -6.44
C HIS A 12 -1.11 -20.07 -6.10
N CYS A 13 -0.76 -18.90 -6.60
CA CYS A 13 -1.47 -17.68 -6.35
C CYS A 13 -2.40 -17.30 -7.52
N PRO A 14 -3.72 -17.52 -7.42
CA PRO A 14 -4.65 -17.24 -8.51
C PRO A 14 -4.75 -15.74 -8.87
N GLN A 15 -4.33 -14.85 -7.96
CA GLN A 15 -4.36 -13.41 -8.16
C GLN A 15 -3.11 -12.87 -8.85
N MET A 16 -2.13 -13.71 -9.16
CA MET A 16 -0.88 -13.29 -9.79
C MET A 16 -1.10 -12.58 -11.14
N HIS A 17 -2.11 -12.99 -11.89
CA HIS A 17 -2.44 -12.33 -13.16
C HIS A 17 -2.87 -10.87 -12.97
N HIS A 18 -3.51 -10.52 -11.87
CA HIS A 18 -3.85 -9.11 -11.56
C HIS A 18 -2.59 -8.28 -11.31
N ALA A 19 -1.61 -8.85 -10.61
CA ALA A 19 -0.33 -8.19 -10.37
C ALA A 19 0.44 -7.97 -11.69
N HIS A 20 0.51 -8.96 -12.56
CA HIS A 20 1.10 -8.83 -13.89
C HIS A 20 0.42 -7.74 -14.71
N ARG A 21 -0.91 -7.78 -14.78
CA ARG A 21 -1.70 -6.79 -15.51
C ARG A 21 -1.50 -5.38 -14.99
N TYR A 22 -1.39 -5.21 -13.67
CA TYR A 22 -1.12 -3.91 -13.06
C TYR A 22 0.20 -3.31 -13.54
N VAL A 23 1.26 -4.13 -13.57
CA VAL A 23 2.58 -3.71 -14.05
C VAL A 23 2.56 -3.42 -15.55
N GLU A 24 1.95 -4.29 -16.35
CA GLU A 24 1.84 -4.11 -17.81
C GLU A 24 1.10 -2.83 -18.19
N GLN A 25 0.09 -2.46 -17.41
CA GLN A 25 -0.76 -1.29 -17.65
C GLN A 25 -0.40 -0.11 -16.74
N TRP A 26 0.81 -0.07 -16.20
CA TRP A 26 1.21 0.94 -15.21
C TRP A 26 0.92 2.38 -15.66
N GLN A 27 1.17 2.72 -16.91
CA GLN A 27 0.92 4.09 -17.40
C GLN A 27 -0.54 4.50 -17.20
N THR A 28 -1.47 3.61 -17.53
CA THR A 28 -2.91 3.82 -17.33
C THR A 28 -3.26 3.85 -15.83
N MET A 29 -2.75 2.90 -15.06
CA MET A 29 -2.99 2.83 -13.61
C MET A 29 -2.53 4.11 -12.91
N HIS A 30 -1.37 4.62 -13.27
CA HIS A 30 -0.84 5.85 -12.72
C HIS A 30 -1.66 7.08 -13.14
N THR A 31 -1.99 7.19 -14.42
CA THR A 31 -2.73 8.34 -14.94
C THR A 31 -4.15 8.43 -14.38
N GLU A 32 -4.81 7.28 -14.23
CA GLU A 32 -6.17 7.20 -13.71
C GLU A 32 -6.24 7.07 -12.18
N ASN A 33 -5.10 7.04 -11.50
CA ASN A 33 -5.01 6.88 -10.05
C ASN A 33 -5.68 5.58 -9.56
N ILE A 34 -5.37 4.47 -10.22
CA ILE A 34 -5.90 3.15 -9.86
C ILE A 34 -4.92 2.45 -8.93
N GLY A 35 -5.37 2.17 -7.72
CA GLY A 35 -4.64 1.36 -6.74
C GLY A 35 -5.17 -0.07 -6.65
N LEU A 36 -4.61 -0.84 -5.72
CA LEU A 36 -5.04 -2.20 -5.43
C LEU A 36 -5.20 -2.42 -3.94
N LEU A 37 -6.21 -3.19 -3.56
CA LEU A 37 -6.38 -3.70 -2.22
C LEU A 37 -6.29 -5.23 -2.24
N PHE A 38 -5.25 -5.76 -1.60
CA PHE A 38 -5.13 -7.20 -1.36
C PHE A 38 -5.60 -7.50 0.06
N TRP A 39 -6.71 -8.20 0.16
CA TRP A 39 -7.32 -8.56 1.43
C TRP A 39 -7.48 -10.07 1.58
N GLY A 40 -7.61 -10.55 2.80
CA GLY A 40 -7.79 -11.97 3.09
C GLY A 40 -6.91 -12.48 4.21
N GLY A 41 -7.02 -13.76 4.53
CA GLY A 41 -6.32 -14.39 5.64
C GLY A 41 -4.80 -14.35 5.56
N VAL A 42 -4.16 -14.66 6.66
CA VAL A 42 -2.70 -14.78 6.78
C VAL A 42 -2.20 -15.89 5.85
N GLY A 43 -1.03 -15.68 5.23
CA GLY A 43 -0.38 -16.70 4.40
C GLY A 43 -0.96 -16.88 3.00
N THR A 44 -1.77 -15.95 2.51
CA THR A 44 -2.36 -16.00 1.17
C THR A 44 -1.50 -15.35 0.08
N GLY A 45 -0.29 -14.91 0.41
CA GLY A 45 0.66 -14.36 -0.57
C GLY A 45 0.46 -12.89 -0.93
N LYS A 46 -0.32 -12.12 -0.16
CA LYS A 46 -0.59 -10.70 -0.42
C LYS A 46 0.67 -9.85 -0.50
N SER A 47 1.53 -9.99 0.51
CA SER A 47 2.81 -9.25 0.58
C SER A 47 3.73 -9.63 -0.58
N PHE A 48 3.75 -10.90 -0.96
CA PHE A 48 4.51 -11.38 -2.11
C PHE A 48 4.02 -10.75 -3.42
N LEU A 49 2.70 -10.69 -3.64
CA LEU A 49 2.11 -10.02 -4.80
C LEU A 49 2.51 -8.55 -4.88
N ALA A 50 2.39 -7.83 -3.76
CA ALA A 50 2.76 -6.42 -3.68
C ALA A 50 4.26 -6.22 -3.94
N GLY A 51 5.10 -7.09 -3.38
CA GLY A 51 6.55 -7.08 -3.61
C GLY A 51 6.94 -7.37 -5.06
N CYS A 52 6.25 -8.29 -5.72
CA CYS A 52 6.44 -8.55 -7.15
C CYS A 52 6.13 -7.32 -8.02
N ILE A 53 5.04 -6.62 -7.73
CA ILE A 53 4.70 -5.37 -8.40
C ILE A 53 5.79 -4.32 -8.17
N ALA A 54 6.22 -4.14 -6.93
CA ALA A 54 7.25 -3.17 -6.57
C ALA A 54 8.54 -3.44 -7.34
N ASN A 55 9.03 -4.67 -7.31
CA ASN A 55 10.30 -5.04 -7.96
C ASN A 55 10.20 -4.92 -9.49
N ALA A 56 9.08 -5.32 -10.08
CA ALA A 56 8.88 -5.21 -11.53
C ALA A 56 8.83 -3.75 -11.99
N LEU A 57 8.17 -2.86 -11.25
CA LEU A 57 8.13 -1.44 -11.58
C LEU A 57 9.47 -0.75 -11.35
N MET A 58 10.19 -1.08 -10.27
CA MET A 58 11.55 -0.57 -10.04
C MET A 58 12.52 -1.00 -11.14
N ALA A 59 12.36 -2.21 -11.68
CA ALA A 59 13.14 -2.65 -12.84
C ALA A 59 12.85 -1.83 -14.10
N GLN A 60 11.69 -1.17 -14.18
CA GLN A 60 11.32 -0.23 -15.23
C GLN A 60 11.64 1.23 -14.86
N GLU A 61 12.50 1.44 -13.86
CA GLU A 61 12.90 2.75 -13.36
C GLU A 61 11.76 3.60 -12.77
N VAL A 62 10.67 2.95 -12.33
CA VAL A 62 9.59 3.60 -11.60
C VAL A 62 9.92 3.60 -10.11
N PRO A 63 10.04 4.75 -9.45
CA PRO A 63 10.27 4.80 -8.01
C PRO A 63 9.06 4.26 -7.25
N VAL A 64 9.28 3.22 -6.45
CA VAL A 64 8.24 2.62 -5.60
C VAL A 64 8.72 2.60 -4.15
N ARG A 65 7.88 2.98 -3.23
CA ARG A 65 8.11 2.82 -1.80
C ARG A 65 7.18 1.75 -1.26
N MET A 66 7.75 0.70 -0.69
CA MET A 66 7.03 -0.30 0.08
C MET A 66 7.36 -0.15 1.55
N THR A 67 6.35 0.01 2.38
CA THR A 67 6.47 0.23 3.81
C THR A 67 5.32 -0.45 4.55
N ASN A 68 5.31 -0.36 5.86
CA ASN A 68 4.20 -0.78 6.68
C ASN A 68 3.88 0.31 7.71
N PHE A 69 2.76 0.13 8.41
CA PHE A 69 2.28 1.11 9.38
C PHE A 69 3.27 1.40 10.51
N ALA A 70 3.92 0.35 11.04
CA ALA A 70 4.90 0.50 12.12
C ALA A 70 6.10 1.35 11.68
N HIS A 71 6.61 1.13 10.47
CA HIS A 71 7.69 1.94 9.91
C HIS A 71 7.29 3.39 9.71
N ILE A 72 6.08 3.64 9.20
CA ILE A 72 5.55 5.00 9.03
C ILE A 72 5.48 5.71 10.38
N LEU A 73 4.95 5.06 11.40
CA LEU A 73 4.89 5.63 12.75
C LEU A 73 6.27 5.92 13.32
N ASN A 74 7.22 5.02 13.14
CA ASN A 74 8.59 5.24 13.60
C ASN A 74 9.23 6.44 12.90
N GLU A 75 9.05 6.58 11.59
CA GLU A 75 9.54 7.74 10.85
C GLU A 75 8.90 9.04 11.37
N LEU A 76 7.59 9.04 11.62
CA LEU A 76 6.87 10.19 12.16
C LEU A 76 7.32 10.56 13.59
N ASN A 77 7.53 9.57 14.44
CA ASN A 77 7.96 9.78 15.83
C ASN A 77 9.40 10.28 15.93
N ASN A 78 10.27 9.84 15.04
CA ASN A 78 11.68 10.24 15.02
C ASN A 78 11.92 11.64 14.40
N ASN A 79 10.94 12.18 13.70
CA ASN A 79 11.02 13.47 13.00
C ASN A 79 9.98 14.45 13.52
N PHE A 80 10.02 14.79 14.82
CA PHE A 80 9.03 15.67 15.48
C PHE A 80 8.85 17.01 14.79
N SER A 81 9.92 17.62 14.29
CA SER A 81 9.89 18.89 13.55
C SER A 81 9.69 18.72 12.05
N GLY A 82 9.76 17.52 11.53
CA GLY A 82 9.68 17.18 10.10
C GLY A 82 8.55 16.23 9.74
N ARG A 83 7.44 16.21 10.50
CA ARG A 83 6.29 15.33 10.22
C ARG A 83 5.73 15.55 8.83
N ASN A 84 5.60 16.80 8.42
CA ASN A 84 5.15 17.16 7.07
C ASN A 84 6.11 16.66 6.00
N GLU A 85 7.42 16.68 6.28
CA GLU A 85 8.44 16.15 5.37
C GLU A 85 8.30 14.65 5.17
N VAL A 86 7.96 13.88 6.23
CA VAL A 86 7.72 12.44 6.12
C VAL A 86 6.51 12.16 5.22
N VAL A 87 5.41 12.87 5.45
CA VAL A 87 4.20 12.75 4.63
C VAL A 87 4.49 13.14 3.18
N ASP A 88 5.15 14.27 2.95
CA ASP A 88 5.51 14.75 1.61
C ASP A 88 6.41 13.76 0.89
N ARG A 89 7.41 13.20 1.59
CA ARG A 89 8.30 12.20 1.02
C ARG A 89 7.55 10.93 0.61
N LEU A 90 6.65 10.42 1.44
CA LEU A 90 5.81 9.27 1.11
C LEU A 90 4.85 9.58 -0.05
N CYS A 91 4.41 10.81 -0.17
CA CYS A 91 3.54 11.25 -1.26
C CYS A 91 4.29 11.56 -2.57
N CYS A 92 5.62 11.68 -2.55
CA CYS A 92 6.42 11.92 -3.76
C CYS A 92 6.55 10.67 -4.66
N TYR A 93 6.48 9.47 -4.11
CA TYR A 93 6.61 8.26 -4.90
C TYR A 93 5.42 8.07 -5.85
N PRO A 94 5.66 7.73 -7.13
CA PRO A 94 4.59 7.38 -8.06
C PRO A 94 3.68 6.28 -7.54
N LEU A 95 4.25 5.27 -6.87
CA LEU A 95 3.51 4.21 -6.19
C LEU A 95 3.98 4.07 -4.74
N LEU A 96 3.03 4.05 -3.81
CA LEU A 96 3.24 3.70 -2.40
C LEU A 96 2.53 2.39 -2.12
N ILE A 97 3.22 1.47 -1.45
CA ILE A 97 2.65 0.21 -0.98
C ILE A 97 2.71 0.20 0.55
N ILE A 98 1.56 0.05 1.19
CA ILE A 98 1.44 -0.14 2.63
C ILE A 98 1.08 -1.59 2.89
N ASP A 99 2.04 -2.34 3.42
CA ASP A 99 1.89 -3.76 3.73
C ASP A 99 1.33 -3.97 5.14
N ASP A 100 0.55 -5.03 5.32
CA ASP A 100 -0.04 -5.44 6.60
C ASP A 100 -0.84 -4.33 7.33
N PHE A 101 -1.66 -3.60 6.60
CA PHE A 101 -2.49 -2.56 7.17
C PHE A 101 -3.58 -3.12 8.09
N GLY A 102 -3.79 -2.47 9.23
CA GLY A 102 -4.88 -2.79 10.15
C GLY A 102 -4.56 -3.87 11.18
N MET A 103 -3.31 -4.37 11.22
CA MET A 103 -2.87 -5.36 12.21
C MET A 103 -2.53 -4.74 13.57
N GLU A 104 -2.35 -3.43 13.63
CA GLU A 104 -1.99 -2.72 14.84
C GLU A 104 -3.18 -1.93 15.37
N ARG A 105 -3.45 -2.08 16.67
CA ARG A 105 -4.36 -1.18 17.39
C ARG A 105 -3.65 0.16 17.53
N GLY A 106 -3.84 1.01 16.53
CA GLY A 106 -3.24 2.33 16.54
C GLY A 106 -3.90 3.24 17.58
N THR A 107 -3.11 4.14 18.14
CA THR A 107 -3.64 5.29 18.86
C THR A 107 -4.44 6.17 17.89
N GLU A 108 -5.35 6.98 18.41
CA GLU A 108 -6.10 7.95 17.60
C GLU A 108 -5.18 8.82 16.73
N TYR A 109 -4.05 9.22 17.29
CA TYR A 109 -2.98 9.95 16.58
C TYR A 109 -2.43 9.16 15.36
N ALA A 110 -2.18 7.88 15.53
CA ALA A 110 -1.66 7.03 14.47
C ALA A 110 -2.63 6.92 13.30
N LEU A 111 -3.91 6.77 13.60
CA LEU A 111 -4.99 6.73 12.60
C LEU A 111 -5.11 8.04 11.84
N GLU A 112 -5.00 9.16 12.53
CA GLU A 112 -5.00 10.50 11.92
C GLU A 112 -3.85 10.66 10.92
N GLN A 113 -2.64 10.20 11.27
CA GLN A 113 -1.48 10.30 10.38
C GLN A 113 -1.63 9.42 9.14
N ILE A 114 -2.15 8.21 9.28
CA ILE A 114 -2.45 7.34 8.13
C ILE A 114 -3.52 7.96 7.23
N TYR A 115 -4.56 8.51 7.81
CA TYR A 115 -5.59 9.22 7.06
C TYR A 115 -4.99 10.36 6.24
N ASN A 116 -4.11 11.16 6.85
CA ASN A 116 -3.45 12.27 6.16
C ASN A 116 -2.60 11.79 4.97
N ILE A 117 -1.90 10.68 5.10
CA ILE A 117 -1.10 10.10 4.01
C ILE A 117 -2.01 9.63 2.87
N ILE A 118 -3.06 8.89 3.19
CA ILE A 118 -4.00 8.37 2.19
C ILE A 118 -4.71 9.52 1.47
N ASP A 119 -5.21 10.51 2.21
CA ASP A 119 -5.88 11.68 1.65
C ASP A 119 -4.94 12.50 0.74
N SER A 120 -3.71 12.73 1.19
CA SER A 120 -2.71 13.44 0.39
C SER A 120 -2.37 12.71 -0.90
N ARG A 121 -2.26 11.38 -0.86
CA ARG A 121 -2.03 10.58 -2.05
C ARG A 121 -3.22 10.64 -3.01
N TYR A 122 -4.43 10.54 -2.48
CA TYR A 122 -5.65 10.66 -3.27
C TYR A 122 -5.74 12.02 -3.98
N ARG A 123 -5.53 13.10 -3.25
CA ARG A 123 -5.54 14.46 -3.82
C ARG A 123 -4.44 14.70 -4.85
N SER A 124 -3.27 14.09 -4.63
CA SER A 124 -2.14 14.16 -5.57
C SER A 124 -2.30 13.20 -6.76
N ARG A 125 -3.38 12.43 -6.82
CA ARG A 125 -3.66 11.43 -7.85
C ARG A 125 -2.50 10.44 -8.04
N LYS A 126 -1.98 9.93 -6.94
CA LYS A 126 -0.90 8.94 -6.93
C LYS A 126 -1.39 7.61 -6.37
N PRO A 127 -1.27 6.52 -7.13
CA PRO A 127 -1.79 5.22 -6.74
C PRO A 127 -1.23 4.70 -5.43
N LEU A 128 -2.06 3.96 -4.71
CA LEU A 128 -1.75 3.30 -3.46
C LEU A 128 -2.10 1.82 -3.56
N ILE A 129 -1.19 0.95 -3.14
CA ILE A 129 -1.48 -0.48 -2.95
C ILE A 129 -1.45 -0.75 -1.45
N VAL A 130 -2.45 -1.46 -0.97
CA VAL A 130 -2.56 -1.86 0.44
C VAL A 130 -2.75 -3.36 0.52
N THR A 131 -2.01 -4.00 1.42
CA THR A 131 -2.29 -5.38 1.82
C THR A 131 -2.86 -5.39 3.23
N THR A 132 -3.81 -6.25 3.50
CA THR A 132 -4.45 -6.33 4.81
C THR A 132 -4.99 -7.73 5.09
N ASN A 133 -5.01 -8.11 6.37
CA ASN A 133 -5.69 -9.30 6.85
C ASN A 133 -7.14 -9.03 7.28
N LEU A 134 -7.59 -7.78 7.23
CA LEU A 134 -8.98 -7.44 7.46
C LEU A 134 -9.87 -8.04 6.36
N THR A 135 -11.08 -8.42 6.74
CA THR A 135 -12.09 -8.85 5.78
C THR A 135 -12.77 -7.66 5.09
N LEU A 136 -13.46 -7.89 3.99
CA LEU A 136 -14.27 -6.83 3.36
C LEU A 136 -15.36 -6.30 4.29
N ASP A 137 -15.89 -7.15 5.18
CA ASP A 137 -16.88 -6.72 6.17
C ASP A 137 -16.25 -5.81 7.21
N ASP A 138 -15.04 -6.11 7.68
CA ASP A 138 -14.29 -5.22 8.57
C ASP A 138 -14.01 -3.86 7.92
N ILE A 139 -13.75 -3.85 6.62
CA ILE A 139 -13.49 -2.63 5.86
C ILE A 139 -14.78 -1.82 5.65
N ARG A 140 -15.90 -2.50 5.40
CA ARG A 140 -17.20 -1.85 5.17
C ARG A 140 -17.88 -1.36 6.45
N HIS A 141 -17.60 -2.01 7.56
CA HIS A 141 -18.16 -1.69 8.89
C HIS A 141 -17.03 -1.36 9.86
N PRO A 142 -16.37 -0.21 9.67
CA PRO A 142 -15.20 0.13 10.45
C PRO A 142 -15.58 0.41 11.89
N GLN A 143 -15.00 -0.35 12.78
CA GLN A 143 -15.05 -0.02 14.20
C GLN A 143 -13.83 0.79 14.60
N ASP A 144 -12.92 1.24 13.96
CA ASP A 144 -11.87 2.21 14.34
C ASP A 144 -10.74 2.42 13.29
N THR A 145 -10.31 1.38 12.54
CA THR A 145 -9.15 1.49 11.64
C THR A 145 -9.52 1.41 10.16
N ALA A 146 -10.63 0.81 9.86
CA ALA A 146 -11.04 0.53 8.49
C ALA A 146 -11.64 1.75 7.78
N HIS A 147 -11.95 2.84 8.52
CA HIS A 147 -12.49 4.07 7.93
C HIS A 147 -11.51 4.70 6.92
N ALA A 148 -10.22 4.60 7.21
CA ALA A 148 -9.20 5.09 6.29
C ALA A 148 -9.15 4.29 4.97
N LEU A 149 -9.43 2.98 5.01
CA LEU A 149 -9.46 2.13 3.82
C LEU A 149 -10.69 2.36 2.95
N SER A 150 -11.81 2.82 3.52
CA SER A 150 -13.02 3.15 2.75
C SER A 150 -12.81 4.32 1.78
N LEU A 151 -11.75 5.09 1.98
CA LEU A 151 -11.38 6.22 1.13
C LEU A 151 -10.45 5.82 -0.02
N ILE A 152 -9.98 4.58 -0.04
CA ILE A 152 -9.13 4.07 -1.12
C ILE A 152 -10.06 3.63 -2.26
N HIS A 153 -10.09 4.39 -3.34
CA HIS A 153 -10.73 3.96 -4.57
C HIS A 153 -9.85 2.92 -5.26
N ILE A 154 -10.30 1.70 -5.16
CA ILE A 154 -9.59 0.55 -5.70
C ILE A 154 -10.44 -0.11 -6.77
#